data_3f02c3c5c51015b68f29cbc4b3aadf53
#
_entry.id   3f02c3c5c51015b68f29cbc4b3aadf53
#
_cell.length_a   1.000
_cell.length_b   1.000
_cell.length_c   1.000
_cell.angle_alpha   90.00
_cell.angle_beta   90.00
_cell.angle_gamma   90.00
#
_symmetry.space_group_name_H-M   'P 1'
#
loop_
_entity.id
_entity.type
_entity.pdbx_description
1 polymer ?
#
loop_
_entity_poly.entity_id
_entity_poly.type
_entity_poly.pdbx_seq_one_letter_code
_entity_poly.pdbx_strand_id
1 'polypeptide(L)'
;AGTDSLAPGSFRFLELSPGLTILKASPLMIAGEVQFRTEDSASHGLLHRAFRSVTQLYDVRLQEWNSLSSSIALSVRRTDLSEHFARVGDGSTKTVLARSQSRYTPLRRALDLDLLYEFARERSAPMKRVFVRVPKGTGNYVYKGDENQNGLPDESEFVQTRFDGDFVAVYVADESLVPVSEVKTGARLRVTPRRFIGQTDNFVSRIVNALSSETVVRIEERGTHDNPANLYLLRMSRFLNDSTTISGTQLFTQDIYVNESDPSLSLRFRFNERRSLLRLVGNAEHGMMRERSIRLRSQLLKEIGNQTDFTNKTDRLATAAASPRQRDISSDELRTEFSYRPYSEWELAFGVGVSRIRNRTSVGVAEADLNDELIRLTYSLKGGGQLRGEIQREEAQVQGVGSLSDAPYEFTNGRVIGKTYQWRLAFDYRISQYVQVSVAYDGRSEGTRSTVHTGRAEARAFF
;
A
#
# COMPACT_ATOMS: atom_id res chain seq x y z
N ALA A 1 18.88 -6.81 53.27
CA ALA A 1 18.26 -8.05 52.86
C ALA A 1 17.75 -7.84 51.44
N GLY A 2 18.48 -8.35 50.44
CA GLY A 2 18.01 -8.38 49.05
C GLY A 2 16.83 -9.32 48.95
N THR A 3 15.73 -8.86 48.44
CA THR A 3 14.60 -9.75 48.14
C THR A 3 15.01 -10.57 46.92
N ASP A 4 15.16 -11.88 47.09
CA ASP A 4 15.38 -12.88 46.02
C ASP A 4 14.15 -13.03 45.09
N SER A 5 13.41 -11.97 44.87
CA SER A 5 12.25 -11.94 44.01
C SER A 5 12.63 -11.57 42.58
N LEU A 6 12.23 -12.38 41.62
CA LEU A 6 12.43 -12.10 40.19
C LEU A 6 11.70 -10.85 39.76
N ALA A 7 12.34 -10.03 38.91
CA ALA A 7 11.70 -8.84 38.34
C ALA A 7 10.48 -9.22 37.47
N PRO A 8 9.42 -8.40 37.45
CA PRO A 8 8.31 -8.58 36.52
C PRO A 8 8.85 -8.64 35.09
N GLY A 9 8.42 -9.62 34.31
CA GLY A 9 8.89 -9.84 32.93
C GLY A 9 10.08 -10.80 32.81
N SER A 10 10.68 -11.28 33.92
CA SER A 10 11.67 -12.36 33.85
C SER A 10 11.03 -13.64 33.34
N PHE A 11 11.70 -14.32 32.41
CA PHE A 11 11.24 -15.61 31.87
C PHE A 11 12.40 -16.57 31.67
N ARG A 12 12.08 -17.85 31.61
CA ARG A 12 12.99 -18.94 31.28
C ARG A 12 12.32 -19.87 30.29
N PHE A 13 13.03 -20.33 29.28
CA PHE A 13 12.48 -21.29 28.33
C PHE A 13 13.48 -22.45 28.11
N LEU A 14 12.90 -23.58 27.74
CA LEU A 14 13.61 -24.72 27.17
C LEU A 14 13.01 -25.03 25.82
N GLU A 15 13.88 -25.13 24.81
CA GLU A 15 13.49 -25.44 23.44
C GLU A 15 14.32 -26.60 22.91
N LEU A 16 13.64 -27.55 22.29
CA LEU A 16 14.22 -28.71 21.60
C LEU A 16 13.66 -28.73 20.18
N SER A 17 14.53 -28.75 19.18
CA SER A 17 14.15 -28.67 17.78
C SER A 17 14.78 -29.78 16.93
N PRO A 18 14.38 -31.06 17.12
CA PRO A 18 14.83 -32.13 16.24
C PRO A 18 14.32 -31.92 14.82
N GLY A 19 15.23 -31.87 13.86
CA GLY A 19 14.94 -31.71 12.43
C GLY A 19 15.46 -32.92 11.63
N LEU A 20 14.74 -33.24 10.55
CA LEU A 20 15.10 -34.30 9.62
C LEU A 20 14.97 -33.77 8.18
N THR A 21 16.04 -33.88 7.41
CA THR A 21 15.98 -33.71 5.95
C THR A 21 15.79 -35.08 5.32
N ILE A 22 14.57 -35.31 4.78
CA ILE A 22 14.18 -36.63 4.26
C ILE A 22 14.80 -36.86 2.88
N LEU A 23 14.83 -35.83 2.08
CA LEU A 23 15.39 -35.84 0.73
C LEU A 23 16.16 -34.55 0.48
N LYS A 24 17.41 -34.67 0.08
CA LYS A 24 18.26 -33.57 -0.36
C LYS A 24 18.95 -33.99 -1.66
N ALA A 25 18.15 -34.05 -2.74
CA ALA A 25 18.65 -34.37 -4.06
C ALA A 25 18.17 -33.28 -5.03
N SER A 26 19.11 -32.68 -5.77
CA SER A 26 18.73 -31.71 -6.80
C SER A 26 17.85 -32.38 -7.87
N PRO A 27 16.72 -31.79 -8.25
CA PRO A 27 16.20 -30.44 -7.91
C PRO A 27 15.28 -30.38 -6.67
N LEU A 28 15.03 -31.47 -5.94
CA LEU A 28 14.03 -31.56 -4.87
C LEU A 28 14.69 -31.66 -3.48
N MET A 29 14.15 -30.90 -2.52
CA MET A 29 14.46 -31.00 -1.10
C MET A 29 13.17 -31.12 -0.28
N ILE A 30 13.13 -32.04 0.65
CA ILE A 30 12.03 -32.21 1.62
C ILE A 30 12.66 -32.27 3.03
N ALA A 31 12.20 -31.39 3.90
CA ALA A 31 12.64 -31.31 5.27
C ALA A 31 11.45 -31.21 6.24
N GLY A 32 11.62 -31.74 7.44
CA GLY A 32 10.67 -31.61 8.53
C GLY A 32 11.39 -31.31 9.83
N GLU A 33 10.77 -30.53 10.70
CA GLU A 33 11.27 -30.19 12.03
C GLU A 33 10.12 -30.19 13.01
N VAL A 34 10.36 -30.65 14.22
CA VAL A 34 9.41 -30.58 15.34
C VAL A 34 10.08 -29.83 16.47
N GLN A 35 9.49 -28.70 16.85
CA GLN A 35 10.00 -27.83 17.91
C GLN A 35 9.12 -27.99 19.16
N PHE A 36 9.72 -28.33 20.25
CA PHE A 36 9.10 -28.40 21.58
C PHE A 36 9.61 -27.24 22.40
N ARG A 37 8.74 -26.36 22.87
CA ARG A 37 9.10 -25.21 23.71
C ARG A 37 8.24 -25.18 24.96
N THR A 38 8.91 -25.07 26.10
CA THR A 38 8.27 -24.75 27.38
C THR A 38 8.81 -23.45 27.89
N GLU A 39 7.93 -22.59 28.39
CA GLU A 39 8.31 -21.29 28.94
C GLU A 39 7.70 -21.10 30.31
N ASP A 40 8.54 -20.65 31.25
CA ASP A 40 8.17 -20.27 32.60
C ASP A 40 8.34 -18.73 32.69
N SER A 41 7.33 -18.03 33.21
CA SER A 41 7.32 -16.56 33.38
C SER A 41 7.18 -16.17 34.84
N ALA A 42 7.77 -15.07 35.24
CA ALA A 42 7.72 -14.59 36.61
C ALA A 42 6.33 -14.03 36.94
N SER A 43 5.75 -14.55 38.02
CA SER A 43 4.52 -14.05 38.64
C SER A 43 4.71 -14.08 40.15
N HIS A 44 4.43 -12.94 40.81
CA HIS A 44 4.63 -12.77 42.28
C HIS A 44 6.05 -13.12 42.75
N GLY A 45 7.08 -12.83 41.94
CA GLY A 45 8.48 -13.09 42.29
C GLY A 45 8.98 -14.50 42.07
N LEU A 46 8.13 -15.41 41.59
CA LEU A 46 8.48 -16.85 41.33
C LEU A 46 8.24 -17.16 39.84
N LEU A 47 8.98 -18.13 39.31
CA LEU A 47 8.75 -18.69 37.97
C LEU A 47 7.63 -19.71 38.00
N HIS A 48 6.58 -19.43 37.22
CA HIS A 48 5.49 -20.38 37.00
C HIS A 48 5.45 -20.74 35.50
N ARG A 49 5.07 -21.98 35.20
CA ARG A 49 4.88 -22.41 33.81
C ARG A 49 3.88 -21.51 33.13
N ALA A 50 4.31 -20.83 32.05
CA ALA A 50 3.45 -19.98 31.26
C ALA A 50 2.73 -20.79 30.18
N PHE A 51 3.49 -21.53 29.37
CA PHE A 51 2.91 -22.35 28.31
C PHE A 51 3.82 -23.49 27.88
N ARG A 52 3.24 -24.45 27.18
CA ARG A 52 3.92 -25.45 26.36
C ARG A 52 3.50 -25.28 24.93
N SER A 53 4.43 -25.32 23.98
CA SER A 53 4.09 -25.34 22.57
C SER A 53 4.81 -26.43 21.81
N VAL A 54 4.10 -27.03 20.86
CA VAL A 54 4.63 -27.92 19.86
C VAL A 54 4.42 -27.30 18.49
N THR A 55 5.50 -27.08 17.77
CA THR A 55 5.47 -26.55 16.40
C THR A 55 6.00 -27.63 15.45
N GLN A 56 5.23 -27.95 14.43
CA GLN A 56 5.62 -28.85 13.35
C GLN A 56 5.90 -27.98 12.13
N LEU A 57 7.06 -28.11 11.53
CA LEU A 57 7.51 -27.38 10.36
C LEU A 57 7.78 -28.38 9.23
N TYR A 58 7.23 -28.10 8.06
CA TYR A 58 7.43 -28.88 6.84
C TYR A 58 7.87 -27.94 5.74
N ASP A 59 8.95 -28.28 5.04
CA ASP A 59 9.52 -27.48 3.97
C ASP A 59 9.77 -28.36 2.75
N VAL A 60 9.22 -27.97 1.60
CA VAL A 60 9.42 -28.63 0.32
C VAL A 60 9.92 -27.58 -0.67
N ARG A 61 11.10 -27.80 -1.25
CA ARG A 61 11.70 -26.91 -2.24
C ARG A 61 12.03 -27.65 -3.51
N LEU A 62 11.58 -27.06 -4.63
CA LEU A 62 11.90 -27.48 -5.97
C LEU A 62 12.73 -26.37 -6.62
N GLN A 63 13.96 -26.68 -7.06
CA GLN A 63 14.88 -25.71 -7.64
C GLN A 63 15.12 -26.03 -9.11
N GLU A 64 14.78 -25.06 -9.98
CA GLU A 64 15.11 -25.07 -11.42
C GLU A 64 14.74 -26.35 -12.19
N TRP A 65 13.58 -26.95 -11.88
CA TRP A 65 13.08 -28.07 -12.65
C TRP A 65 12.23 -27.57 -13.82
N ASN A 66 12.71 -27.76 -15.07
CA ASN A 66 12.03 -27.30 -16.30
C ASN A 66 11.55 -25.84 -16.21
N SER A 67 12.42 -24.93 -15.75
CA SER A 67 12.11 -23.51 -15.55
C SER A 67 11.11 -23.22 -14.43
N LEU A 68 10.78 -24.20 -13.58
CA LEU A 68 9.95 -24.07 -12.41
C LEU A 68 10.81 -24.11 -11.15
N SER A 69 10.66 -23.11 -10.30
CA SER A 69 11.14 -23.09 -8.92
C SER A 69 9.95 -22.92 -7.99
N SER A 70 9.87 -23.72 -6.93
CA SER A 70 8.75 -23.66 -5.99
C SER A 70 9.25 -23.94 -4.58
N SER A 71 8.69 -23.24 -3.60
CA SER A 71 8.86 -23.51 -2.18
C SER A 71 7.50 -23.57 -1.51
N ILE A 72 7.30 -24.60 -0.68
CA ILE A 72 6.09 -24.78 0.12
C ILE A 72 6.54 -25.00 1.56
N ALA A 73 6.09 -24.13 2.47
CA ALA A 73 6.32 -24.23 3.88
C ALA A 73 4.99 -24.34 4.63
N LEU A 74 4.88 -25.29 5.53
CA LEU A 74 3.73 -25.46 6.42
C LEU A 74 4.21 -25.47 7.87
N SER A 75 3.63 -24.62 8.71
CA SER A 75 3.84 -24.57 10.14
C SER A 75 2.52 -24.82 10.88
N VAL A 76 2.52 -25.78 11.77
CA VAL A 76 1.37 -26.06 12.64
C VAL A 76 1.87 -25.97 14.09
N ARG A 77 1.38 -24.97 14.80
CA ARG A 77 1.73 -24.72 16.20
C ARG A 77 0.53 -24.93 17.10
N ARG A 78 0.69 -25.73 18.12
CA ARG A 78 -0.24 -25.84 19.24
C ARG A 78 0.44 -25.29 20.50
N THR A 79 -0.25 -24.38 21.17
CA THR A 79 0.20 -23.78 22.42
C THR A 79 -0.84 -24.04 23.50
N ASP A 80 -0.45 -24.68 24.56
CA ASP A 80 -1.28 -24.96 25.74
C ASP A 80 -0.82 -24.04 26.87
N LEU A 81 -1.66 -23.08 27.24
CA LEU A 81 -1.43 -22.15 28.35
C LEU A 81 -1.65 -22.86 29.69
N SER A 82 -0.85 -22.51 30.70
CA SER A 82 -1.10 -23.01 32.06
C SER A 82 -2.29 -22.27 32.70
N GLU A 83 -2.96 -22.91 33.65
CA GLU A 83 -4.09 -22.35 34.40
C GLU A 83 -3.74 -21.03 35.09
N HIS A 84 -2.47 -20.85 35.50
CA HIS A 84 -2.02 -19.63 36.19
C HIS A 84 -1.98 -18.39 35.29
N PHE A 85 -1.76 -18.57 33.98
CA PHE A 85 -1.69 -17.46 33.02
C PHE A 85 -2.88 -17.45 32.03
N ALA A 86 -3.72 -18.47 32.04
CA ALA A 86 -4.93 -18.52 31.23
C ALA A 86 -5.99 -17.59 31.80
N ARG A 87 -6.50 -16.66 30.98
CA ARG A 87 -7.73 -15.94 31.28
C ARG A 87 -8.93 -16.88 31.05
N VAL A 88 -10.06 -16.57 31.64
CA VAL A 88 -11.30 -17.35 31.44
C VAL A 88 -11.61 -17.46 29.95
N GLY A 89 -11.57 -18.68 29.40
CA GLY A 89 -11.77 -18.96 27.97
C GLY A 89 -10.49 -19.19 27.14
N ASP A 90 -9.30 -18.95 27.68
CA ASP A 90 -8.00 -19.14 26.99
C ASP A 90 -7.36 -20.48 27.37
N GLY A 91 -7.78 -21.55 26.74
CA GLY A 91 -7.16 -22.88 26.97
C GLY A 91 -5.98 -23.11 26.02
N SER A 92 -6.21 -23.87 24.97
CA SER A 92 -5.21 -24.15 23.94
C SER A 92 -5.47 -23.33 22.67
N THR A 93 -4.40 -22.87 22.04
CA THR A 93 -4.48 -22.18 20.74
C THR A 93 -3.80 -23.04 19.69
N LYS A 94 -4.43 -23.13 18.50
CA LYS A 94 -3.85 -23.77 17.32
C LYS A 94 -3.66 -22.73 16.22
N THR A 95 -2.41 -22.52 15.84
CA THR A 95 -2.02 -21.66 14.73
C THR A 95 -1.57 -22.52 13.56
N VAL A 96 -2.04 -22.22 12.37
CA VAL A 96 -1.60 -22.87 11.14
C VAL A 96 -1.14 -21.78 10.19
N LEU A 97 0.05 -21.94 9.64
CA LEU A 97 0.61 -21.07 8.61
C LEU A 97 1.05 -21.93 7.44
N ALA A 98 0.52 -21.69 6.27
CA ALA A 98 0.98 -22.31 5.02
C ALA A 98 1.43 -21.19 4.06
N ARG A 99 2.60 -21.38 3.46
CA ARG A 99 3.14 -20.45 2.46
C ARG A 99 3.64 -21.25 1.27
N SER A 100 3.23 -20.84 0.09
CA SER A 100 3.74 -21.36 -1.18
C SER A 100 4.19 -20.20 -2.07
N GLN A 101 5.37 -20.31 -2.62
CA GLN A 101 5.89 -19.38 -3.59
C GLN A 101 6.43 -20.17 -4.78
N SER A 102 5.96 -19.84 -5.98
CA SER A 102 6.36 -20.54 -7.19
C SER A 102 6.69 -19.54 -8.28
N ARG A 103 7.74 -19.83 -9.01
CA ARG A 103 8.14 -19.05 -10.20
C ARG A 103 8.31 -19.98 -11.38
N TYR A 104 7.67 -19.62 -12.50
CA TYR A 104 7.74 -20.40 -13.73
C TYR A 104 8.13 -19.49 -14.91
N THR A 105 9.27 -19.77 -15.53
CA THR A 105 9.86 -18.91 -16.55
C THR A 105 10.22 -19.68 -17.83
N PRO A 106 9.23 -20.29 -18.51
CA PRO A 106 9.47 -21.05 -19.74
C PRO A 106 9.76 -20.14 -20.94
N LEU A 107 10.02 -20.77 -22.11
CA LEU A 107 10.15 -20.10 -23.40
C LEU A 107 11.20 -18.99 -23.40
N ARG A 108 12.40 -19.28 -22.92
CA ARG A 108 13.51 -18.29 -22.81
C ARG A 108 13.10 -17.06 -21.97
N ARG A 109 12.26 -17.25 -20.94
CA ARG A 109 11.68 -16.19 -20.10
C ARG A 109 10.75 -15.22 -20.87
N ALA A 110 10.18 -15.65 -22.01
CA ALA A 110 9.13 -14.88 -22.69
C ALA A 110 7.85 -14.83 -21.85
N LEU A 111 7.64 -15.83 -21.01
CA LEU A 111 6.62 -15.87 -19.97
C LEU A 111 7.32 -15.95 -18.62
N ASP A 112 6.97 -15.05 -17.70
CA ASP A 112 7.45 -15.01 -16.32
C ASP A 112 6.23 -14.96 -15.40
N LEU A 113 5.97 -16.07 -14.71
CA LEU A 113 4.83 -16.25 -13.80
C LEU A 113 5.34 -16.40 -12.38
N ASP A 114 5.00 -15.46 -11.50
CA ASP A 114 5.22 -15.52 -10.08
C ASP A 114 3.88 -15.78 -9.37
N LEU A 115 3.82 -16.79 -8.53
CA LEU A 115 2.66 -17.13 -7.71
C LEU A 115 3.05 -17.08 -6.23
N LEU A 116 2.26 -16.39 -5.45
CA LEU A 116 2.33 -16.36 -4.00
C LEU A 116 1.01 -16.84 -3.42
N TYR A 117 1.07 -17.76 -2.48
CA TYR A 117 -0.07 -18.16 -1.69
C TYR A 117 0.36 -18.27 -0.23
N GLU A 118 -0.36 -17.60 0.65
CA GLU A 118 -0.13 -17.59 2.08
C GLU A 118 -1.46 -17.71 2.81
N PHE A 119 -1.51 -18.60 3.77
CA PHE A 119 -2.66 -18.84 4.61
C PHE A 119 -2.22 -18.86 6.06
N ALA A 120 -2.96 -18.14 6.92
CA ALA A 120 -2.78 -18.17 8.35
C ALA A 120 -4.13 -18.34 9.06
N ARG A 121 -4.12 -19.08 10.16
CA ARG A 121 -5.23 -19.14 11.10
C ARG A 121 -4.72 -18.76 12.47
N GLU A 122 -5.29 -17.69 13.01
CA GLU A 122 -4.89 -17.11 14.30
C GLU A 122 -6.11 -16.55 15.05
N ARG A 123 -5.91 -16.07 16.27
CA ARG A 123 -6.91 -15.25 16.96
C ARG A 123 -6.61 -13.77 16.71
N SER A 124 -7.61 -12.99 16.40
CA SER A 124 -7.49 -11.55 16.15
C SER A 124 -8.73 -10.82 16.64
N ALA A 125 -8.60 -9.55 16.95
CA ALA A 125 -9.72 -8.70 17.34
C ALA A 125 -10.25 -7.92 16.14
N PRO A 126 -11.56 -7.57 16.12
CA PRO A 126 -12.10 -6.56 15.21
C PRO A 126 -11.34 -5.24 15.34
N MET A 127 -11.35 -4.44 14.29
CA MET A 127 -10.66 -3.16 14.28
C MET A 127 -11.62 -2.03 14.66
N LYS A 128 -11.11 -1.08 15.44
CA LYS A 128 -11.75 0.19 15.76
C LYS A 128 -10.88 1.31 15.20
N ARG A 129 -11.50 2.28 14.52
CA ARG A 129 -10.80 3.50 14.08
C ARG A 129 -10.78 4.49 15.24
N VAL A 130 -9.59 5.00 15.55
CA VAL A 130 -9.37 6.07 16.53
C VAL A 130 -8.52 7.16 15.91
N PHE A 131 -8.70 8.40 16.37
CA PHE A 131 -7.94 9.54 15.92
C PHE A 131 -6.92 9.92 16.99
N VAL A 132 -5.64 9.93 16.61
CA VAL A 132 -4.53 10.23 17.51
C VAL A 132 -3.99 11.61 17.15
N ARG A 133 -3.83 12.46 18.18
CA ARG A 133 -3.27 13.79 18.01
C ARG A 133 -1.77 13.73 17.71
N VAL A 134 -1.35 14.51 16.72
CA VAL A 134 0.05 14.64 16.28
C VAL A 134 0.40 16.14 16.18
N PRO A 135 1.67 16.51 16.03
CA PRO A 135 2.06 17.90 15.83
C PRO A 135 1.33 18.52 14.63
N LYS A 136 0.87 19.76 14.77
CA LYS A 136 0.14 20.47 13.72
C LYS A 136 0.92 20.48 12.41
N GLY A 137 0.24 20.16 11.32
CA GLY A 137 0.83 20.06 9.98
C GLY A 137 1.47 18.69 9.66
N THR A 138 1.49 17.75 10.62
CA THR A 138 1.96 16.36 10.39
C THR A 138 0.83 15.36 10.28
N GLY A 139 -0.39 15.75 10.65
CA GLY A 139 -1.59 14.97 10.51
C GLY A 139 -2.34 15.24 9.20
N ASN A 140 -3.37 14.46 8.97
CA ASN A 140 -4.24 14.57 7.79
C ASN A 140 -5.72 14.74 8.18
N TYR A 141 -6.01 15.01 9.46
CA TYR A 141 -7.34 15.33 9.98
C TYR A 141 -7.27 16.50 10.93
N VAL A 142 -8.39 17.24 11.01
CA VAL A 142 -8.65 18.31 11.99
C VAL A 142 -9.93 17.98 12.73
N TYR A 143 -9.92 18.15 14.05
CA TYR A 143 -11.10 18.00 14.90
C TYR A 143 -11.95 19.27 14.84
N LYS A 144 -13.24 19.15 14.50
CA LYS A 144 -14.19 20.27 14.43
C LYS A 144 -14.79 20.66 15.77
N GLY A 145 -14.68 19.81 16.79
CA GLY A 145 -15.36 19.92 18.06
C GLY A 145 -16.45 18.87 18.22
N ASP A 146 -16.97 18.75 19.44
CA ASP A 146 -18.07 17.84 19.81
C ASP A 146 -19.38 18.39 19.26
N GLU A 147 -19.72 18.05 18.00
CA GLU A 147 -20.92 18.54 17.31
C GLU A 147 -22.20 17.90 17.87
N ASN A 148 -22.14 16.67 18.36
CA ASN A 148 -23.28 15.93 18.90
C ASN A 148 -23.42 16.02 20.43
N GLN A 149 -22.49 16.71 21.10
CA GLN A 149 -22.46 16.98 22.53
C GLN A 149 -22.49 15.72 23.42
N ASN A 150 -21.87 14.63 22.94
CA ASN A 150 -21.80 13.37 23.70
C ASN A 150 -20.50 13.25 24.54
N GLY A 151 -19.61 14.21 24.47
CA GLY A 151 -18.35 14.26 25.20
C GLY A 151 -17.27 13.27 24.70
N LEU A 152 -17.51 12.57 23.59
CA LEU A 152 -16.60 11.60 22.99
C LEU A 152 -16.24 12.02 21.56
N PRO A 153 -14.98 11.96 21.15
CA PRO A 153 -14.59 12.27 19.78
C PRO A 153 -15.09 11.20 18.81
N ASP A 154 -16.09 11.56 18.00
CA ASP A 154 -16.67 10.67 16.98
C ASP A 154 -16.05 10.87 15.61
N GLU A 155 -16.13 9.85 14.75
CA GLU A 155 -15.59 9.90 13.40
C GLU A 155 -16.12 11.06 12.55
N SER A 156 -17.39 11.43 12.72
CA SER A 156 -18.06 12.54 12.01
C SER A 156 -17.48 13.91 12.33
N GLU A 157 -16.81 14.05 13.47
CA GLU A 157 -16.23 15.30 13.96
C GLU A 157 -14.81 15.56 13.45
N PHE A 158 -14.24 14.60 12.70
CA PHE A 158 -12.92 14.72 12.10
C PHE A 158 -13.02 14.94 10.59
N VAL A 159 -12.42 16.04 10.12
CA VAL A 159 -12.39 16.41 8.71
C VAL A 159 -11.00 16.20 8.15
N GLN A 160 -10.93 15.52 7.01
CA GLN A 160 -9.67 15.31 6.32
C GLN A 160 -9.16 16.62 5.72
N THR A 161 -7.86 16.87 5.88
CA THR A 161 -7.19 18.07 5.38
C THR A 161 -5.89 17.70 4.68
N ARG A 162 -5.46 18.56 3.75
CA ARG A 162 -4.21 18.34 2.99
C ARG A 162 -2.97 18.78 3.77
N PHE A 163 -3.05 19.82 4.59
CA PHE A 163 -1.87 20.46 5.15
C PHE A 163 -1.90 20.66 6.67
N ASP A 164 -2.94 21.22 7.23
CA ASP A 164 -2.92 21.73 8.60
C ASP A 164 -3.46 20.75 9.65
N GLY A 165 -3.44 19.45 9.33
CA GLY A 165 -3.95 18.40 10.21
C GLY A 165 -3.10 18.25 11.47
N ASP A 166 -3.76 18.02 12.59
CA ASP A 166 -3.17 17.70 13.89
C ASP A 166 -3.66 16.36 14.45
N PHE A 167 -4.37 15.56 13.62
CA PHE A 167 -4.77 14.19 13.92
C PHE A 167 -4.46 13.25 12.78
N VAL A 168 -4.20 11.98 13.12
CA VAL A 168 -4.09 10.84 12.18
C VAL A 168 -5.08 9.76 12.59
N ALA A 169 -5.73 9.12 11.60
CA ALA A 169 -6.58 7.97 11.85
C ALA A 169 -5.73 6.71 12.01
N VAL A 170 -5.90 5.99 13.10
CA VAL A 170 -5.21 4.75 13.44
C VAL A 170 -6.24 3.66 13.69
N TYR A 171 -5.95 2.45 13.24
CA TYR A 171 -6.78 1.29 13.53
C TYR A 171 -6.20 0.51 14.71
N VAL A 172 -6.97 0.40 15.78
CA VAL A 172 -6.61 -0.36 16.97
C VAL A 172 -7.50 -1.60 17.12
N ALA A 173 -6.94 -2.65 17.69
CA ALA A 173 -7.70 -3.86 17.99
C ALA A 173 -8.70 -3.60 19.12
N ASP A 174 -9.92 -4.13 18.97
CA ASP A 174 -10.92 -4.17 20.05
C ASP A 174 -10.54 -5.23 21.09
N GLU A 175 -11.19 -5.23 22.24
CA GLU A 175 -10.82 -6.12 23.36
C GLU A 175 -11.19 -7.61 23.13
N SER A 176 -12.09 -7.90 22.19
CA SER A 176 -12.59 -9.26 21.94
C SER A 176 -11.76 -10.01 20.89
N LEU A 177 -11.08 -11.09 21.30
CA LEU A 177 -10.34 -11.97 20.40
C LEU A 177 -11.25 -13.03 19.78
N VAL A 178 -11.38 -13.05 18.47
CA VAL A 178 -12.12 -14.07 17.72
C VAL A 178 -11.17 -14.89 16.83
N PRO A 179 -11.47 -16.19 16.59
CA PRO A 179 -10.68 -16.97 15.63
C PRO A 179 -10.85 -16.43 14.21
N VAL A 180 -9.74 -16.12 13.58
CA VAL A 180 -9.69 -15.48 12.26
C VAL A 180 -8.85 -16.32 11.32
N SER A 181 -9.30 -16.45 10.08
CA SER A 181 -8.53 -17.01 8.98
C SER A 181 -8.10 -15.88 8.04
N GLU A 182 -6.84 -15.87 7.66
CA GLU A 182 -6.26 -14.89 6.74
C GLU A 182 -5.71 -15.61 5.52
N VAL A 183 -6.01 -15.10 4.34
CA VAL A 183 -5.45 -15.56 3.07
C VAL A 183 -4.84 -14.37 2.34
N LYS A 184 -3.61 -14.55 1.86
CA LYS A 184 -2.94 -13.65 0.94
C LYS A 184 -2.51 -14.45 -0.27
N THR A 185 -2.99 -14.08 -1.43
CA THR A 185 -2.57 -14.70 -2.68
C THR A 185 -2.26 -13.64 -3.72
N GLY A 186 -1.28 -13.91 -4.54
CA GLY A 186 -0.86 -13.05 -5.62
C GLY A 186 -0.40 -13.85 -6.82
N ALA A 187 -0.73 -13.36 -7.99
CA ALA A 187 -0.21 -13.85 -9.25
C ALA A 187 0.30 -12.65 -10.06
N ARG A 188 1.51 -12.76 -10.58
CA ARG A 188 2.09 -11.83 -11.53
C ARG A 188 2.51 -12.60 -12.76
N LEU A 189 1.91 -12.25 -13.89
CA LEU A 189 2.23 -12.81 -15.19
C LEU A 189 2.79 -11.72 -16.09
N ARG A 190 4.04 -11.86 -16.50
CA ARG A 190 4.66 -11.01 -17.53
C ARG A 190 4.86 -11.81 -18.81
N VAL A 191 4.41 -11.23 -19.93
CA VAL A 191 4.56 -11.80 -21.26
C VAL A 191 5.39 -10.85 -22.11
N THR A 192 6.51 -11.35 -22.66
CA THR A 192 7.43 -10.59 -23.50
C THR A 192 7.70 -11.39 -24.79
N PRO A 193 6.84 -11.28 -25.80
CA PRO A 193 6.88 -12.13 -27.01
C PRO A 193 8.19 -12.05 -27.76
N ARG A 194 8.87 -10.90 -27.77
CA ARG A 194 10.17 -10.68 -28.40
C ARG A 194 11.24 -11.71 -28.02
N ARG A 195 11.15 -12.28 -26.80
CA ARG A 195 12.11 -13.28 -26.31
C ARG A 195 11.91 -14.65 -26.94
N PHE A 196 10.71 -14.94 -27.41
CA PHE A 196 10.34 -16.23 -28.00
C PHE A 196 10.33 -16.21 -29.54
N ILE A 197 9.71 -15.18 -30.15
CA ILE A 197 9.49 -15.13 -31.61
C ILE A 197 10.77 -14.77 -32.37
N GLY A 198 11.72 -14.11 -31.69
CA GLY A 198 12.93 -13.61 -32.33
C GLY A 198 12.67 -12.43 -33.29
N GLN A 199 13.70 -11.98 -33.96
CA GLN A 199 13.58 -10.90 -34.95
C GLN A 199 13.36 -11.52 -36.34
N THR A 200 12.13 -11.41 -36.81
CA THR A 200 11.73 -11.74 -38.20
C THR A 200 11.22 -10.46 -38.86
N ASP A 201 11.53 -10.26 -40.14
CA ASP A 201 11.25 -9.00 -40.85
C ASP A 201 9.80 -8.82 -41.32
N ASN A 202 8.90 -9.71 -40.93
CA ASN A 202 7.50 -9.57 -41.32
C ASN A 202 6.76 -8.56 -40.42
N PHE A 203 5.73 -7.91 -40.96
CA PHE A 203 4.94 -6.88 -40.29
C PHE A 203 4.32 -7.38 -38.97
N VAL A 204 3.80 -8.61 -38.96
CA VAL A 204 3.16 -9.20 -37.77
C VAL A 204 4.17 -9.40 -36.64
N SER A 205 5.37 -9.93 -36.97
CA SER A 205 6.44 -10.10 -35.99
C SER A 205 6.88 -8.76 -35.36
N ARG A 206 6.95 -7.70 -36.17
CA ARG A 206 7.29 -6.35 -35.66
C ARG A 206 6.28 -5.87 -34.65
N ILE A 207 4.97 -6.01 -34.93
CA ILE A 207 3.92 -5.63 -33.98
C ILE A 207 4.00 -6.47 -32.70
N VAL A 208 4.07 -7.79 -32.83
CA VAL A 208 4.09 -8.70 -31.66
C VAL A 208 5.35 -8.48 -30.81
N ASN A 209 6.50 -8.20 -31.45
CA ASN A 209 7.75 -7.92 -30.74
C ASN A 209 7.78 -6.56 -30.05
N ALA A 210 6.97 -5.60 -30.50
CA ALA A 210 6.79 -4.31 -29.84
C ALA A 210 5.93 -4.42 -28.58
N LEU A 211 5.11 -5.48 -28.46
CA LEU A 211 4.18 -5.66 -27.35
C LEU A 211 4.83 -6.37 -26.16
N SER A 212 4.51 -5.91 -24.97
CA SER A 212 4.68 -6.67 -23.73
C SER A 212 3.49 -6.42 -22.81
N SER A 213 3.23 -7.37 -21.93
CA SER A 213 2.10 -7.22 -20.99
C SER A 213 2.49 -7.73 -19.61
N GLU A 214 1.90 -7.10 -18.59
CA GLU A 214 2.02 -7.51 -17.20
C GLU A 214 0.64 -7.52 -16.54
N THR A 215 0.26 -8.68 -16.01
CA THR A 215 -0.98 -8.87 -15.26
C THR A 215 -0.62 -9.13 -13.80
N VAL A 216 -1.21 -8.39 -12.88
CA VAL A 216 -1.07 -8.60 -11.44
C VAL A 216 -2.45 -8.81 -10.83
N VAL A 217 -2.60 -9.91 -10.11
CA VAL A 217 -3.78 -10.20 -9.28
C VAL A 217 -3.30 -10.34 -7.84
N ARG A 218 -3.92 -9.65 -6.91
CA ARG A 218 -3.67 -9.80 -5.48
C ARG A 218 -4.98 -9.87 -4.72
N ILE A 219 -5.10 -10.83 -3.84
CA ILE A 219 -6.26 -11.02 -2.97
C ILE A 219 -5.74 -11.18 -1.56
N GLU A 220 -6.24 -10.36 -0.65
CA GLU A 220 -5.97 -10.44 0.77
C GLU A 220 -7.31 -10.41 1.48
N GLU A 221 -7.56 -11.37 2.35
CA GLU A 221 -8.78 -11.39 3.14
C GLU A 221 -8.51 -11.97 4.51
N ARG A 222 -9.07 -11.32 5.50
CA ARG A 222 -9.13 -11.74 6.89
C ARG A 222 -10.60 -11.83 7.31
N GLY A 223 -11.02 -12.95 7.84
CA GLY A 223 -12.41 -13.15 8.21
C GLY A 223 -12.67 -14.29 9.17
N THR A 224 -13.88 -14.29 9.73
CA THR A 224 -14.40 -15.35 10.60
C THR A 224 -15.23 -16.33 9.76
N HIS A 225 -14.56 -17.31 9.15
CA HIS A 225 -15.25 -18.29 8.31
C HIS A 225 -15.48 -19.59 9.06
N ASP A 226 -16.72 -20.08 9.11
CA ASP A 226 -17.09 -21.38 9.69
C ASP A 226 -16.40 -22.54 8.95
N ASN A 227 -16.31 -22.42 7.62
CA ASN A 227 -15.58 -23.37 6.79
C ASN A 227 -14.41 -22.68 6.07
N PRO A 228 -13.21 -22.73 6.65
CA PRO A 228 -12.03 -22.11 6.07
C PRO A 228 -11.59 -22.74 4.75
N ALA A 229 -12.04 -23.95 4.39
CA ALA A 229 -11.74 -24.56 3.10
C ALA A 229 -12.18 -23.73 1.91
N ASN A 230 -13.24 -22.92 2.03
CA ASN A 230 -13.68 -22.01 0.98
C ASN A 230 -12.66 -20.91 0.67
N LEU A 231 -11.95 -20.41 1.71
CA LEU A 231 -10.85 -19.47 1.55
C LEU A 231 -9.63 -20.17 0.93
N TYR A 232 -9.27 -21.36 1.41
CA TYR A 232 -8.10 -22.10 0.92
C TYR A 232 -8.22 -22.43 -0.56
N LEU A 233 -9.42 -22.78 -1.01
CA LEU A 233 -9.70 -23.11 -2.41
C LEU A 233 -9.92 -21.88 -3.28
N LEU A 234 -9.68 -20.66 -2.76
CA LEU A 234 -9.80 -19.38 -3.47
C LEU A 234 -11.16 -19.25 -4.20
N ARG A 235 -12.25 -19.63 -3.53
CA ARG A 235 -13.60 -19.48 -4.08
C ARG A 235 -13.99 -18.01 -4.10
N MET A 236 -13.75 -17.32 -5.24
CA MET A 236 -13.90 -15.88 -5.42
C MET A 236 -15.28 -15.34 -5.01
N SER A 237 -16.34 -16.12 -5.18
CA SER A 237 -17.70 -15.74 -4.79
C SER A 237 -17.93 -15.64 -3.27
N ARG A 238 -16.95 -16.09 -2.46
CA ARG A 238 -17.01 -16.05 -1.00
C ARG A 238 -16.15 -14.95 -0.39
N PHE A 239 -15.34 -14.28 -1.21
CA PHE A 239 -14.52 -13.16 -0.79
C PHE A 239 -15.33 -11.86 -0.70
N LEU A 240 -14.90 -10.95 0.18
CA LEU A 240 -15.55 -9.65 0.46
C LEU A 240 -17.03 -9.80 0.84
N ASN A 241 -17.31 -10.75 1.74
CA ASN A 241 -18.66 -11.03 2.22
C ASN A 241 -18.94 -10.28 3.53
N ASP A 242 -20.05 -9.54 3.58
CA ASP A 242 -20.45 -8.70 4.72
C ASP A 242 -20.59 -9.46 6.03
N SER A 243 -20.94 -10.73 6.00
CA SER A 243 -21.17 -11.52 7.20
C SER A 243 -19.90 -12.14 7.79
N THR A 244 -18.88 -12.42 6.95
CA THR A 244 -17.70 -13.20 7.37
C THR A 244 -16.40 -12.43 7.27
N THR A 245 -16.26 -11.48 6.32
CA THR A 245 -15.04 -10.72 6.12
C THR A 245 -14.89 -9.65 7.20
N ILE A 246 -13.74 -9.58 7.86
CA ILE A 246 -13.33 -8.47 8.73
C ILE A 246 -12.64 -7.40 7.92
N SER A 247 -11.68 -7.79 7.11
CA SER A 247 -11.01 -6.91 6.16
C SER A 247 -10.60 -7.70 4.91
N GLY A 248 -10.78 -7.10 3.75
CA GLY A 248 -10.38 -7.75 2.51
C GLY A 248 -10.06 -6.74 1.42
N THR A 249 -9.16 -7.12 0.53
CA THR A 249 -8.79 -6.33 -0.64
C THR A 249 -8.56 -7.26 -1.82
N GLN A 250 -9.13 -6.91 -2.95
CA GLN A 250 -8.86 -7.53 -4.25
C GLN A 250 -8.28 -6.47 -5.17
N LEU A 251 -7.16 -6.76 -5.78
CA LEU A 251 -6.48 -5.90 -6.75
C LEU A 251 -6.29 -6.66 -8.05
N PHE A 252 -6.71 -6.05 -9.15
CA PHE A 252 -6.40 -6.49 -10.49
C PHE A 252 -5.72 -5.35 -11.25
N THR A 253 -4.54 -5.59 -11.78
CA THR A 253 -3.82 -4.63 -12.64
C THR A 253 -3.43 -5.31 -13.93
N GLN A 254 -3.71 -4.68 -15.05
CA GLN A 254 -3.30 -5.09 -16.38
C GLN A 254 -2.56 -3.94 -17.04
N ASP A 255 -1.28 -4.15 -17.33
CA ASP A 255 -0.48 -3.24 -18.14
C ASP A 255 -0.23 -3.88 -19.52
N ILE A 256 -0.38 -3.09 -20.55
CA ILE A 256 0.01 -3.42 -21.92
C ILE A 256 0.96 -2.33 -22.40
N TYR A 257 2.11 -2.72 -22.85
CA TYR A 257 3.15 -1.82 -23.33
C TYR A 257 3.35 -2.02 -24.83
N VAL A 258 3.55 -0.90 -25.53
CA VAL A 258 4.02 -0.88 -26.90
C VAL A 258 5.37 -0.16 -26.90
N ASN A 259 6.39 -0.79 -27.42
CA ASN A 259 7.78 -0.28 -27.45
C ASN A 259 8.32 0.10 -26.05
N GLU A 260 8.06 -0.74 -25.04
CA GLU A 260 8.39 -0.47 -23.62
C GLU A 260 9.82 0.04 -23.42
N SER A 261 10.78 -0.49 -24.18
CA SER A 261 12.21 -0.19 -24.06
C SER A 261 12.70 0.88 -25.04
N ASP A 262 11.83 1.43 -25.88
CA ASP A 262 12.20 2.44 -26.87
C ASP A 262 12.09 3.84 -26.23
N PRO A 263 13.20 4.57 -26.11
CA PRO A 263 13.16 5.94 -25.58
C PRO A 263 12.47 6.93 -26.53
N SER A 264 12.43 6.64 -27.84
CA SER A 264 11.88 7.55 -28.85
C SER A 264 10.37 7.64 -28.74
N LEU A 265 9.71 6.49 -28.56
CA LEU A 265 8.26 6.41 -28.46
C LEU A 265 7.83 5.14 -27.70
N SER A 266 7.19 5.31 -26.56
CA SER A 266 6.58 4.20 -25.82
C SER A 266 5.17 4.54 -25.39
N LEU A 267 4.30 3.54 -25.40
CA LEU A 267 2.91 3.67 -25.00
C LEU A 267 2.59 2.60 -23.94
N ARG A 268 1.88 2.99 -22.89
CA ARG A 268 1.38 2.09 -21.87
C ARG A 268 -0.12 2.30 -21.68
N PHE A 269 -0.85 1.22 -21.78
CA PHE A 269 -2.25 1.15 -21.36
C PHE A 269 -2.30 0.44 -20.02
N ARG A 270 -2.96 1.05 -19.02
CA ARG A 270 -3.16 0.47 -17.69
C ARG A 270 -4.64 0.39 -17.37
N PHE A 271 -5.06 -0.79 -16.92
CA PHE A 271 -6.31 -0.99 -16.21
C PHE A 271 -6.00 -1.44 -14.79
N ASN A 272 -6.54 -0.74 -13.81
CA ASN A 272 -6.37 -1.07 -12.40
C ASN A 272 -7.75 -1.06 -11.73
N GLU A 273 -8.12 -2.15 -11.05
CA GLU A 273 -9.33 -2.24 -10.25
C GLU A 273 -8.99 -2.76 -8.86
N ARG A 274 -9.41 -2.00 -7.85
CA ARG A 274 -9.28 -2.38 -6.45
C ARG A 274 -10.66 -2.39 -5.81
N ARG A 275 -11.00 -3.50 -5.16
CA ARG A 275 -12.17 -3.63 -4.30
C ARG A 275 -11.71 -3.89 -2.88
N SER A 276 -12.38 -3.32 -1.90
CA SER A 276 -12.08 -3.52 -0.49
C SER A 276 -13.35 -3.59 0.34
N LEU A 277 -13.27 -4.37 1.40
CA LEU A 277 -14.26 -4.39 2.47
C LEU A 277 -13.52 -4.25 3.79
N LEU A 278 -13.98 -3.34 4.62
CA LEU A 278 -13.48 -3.16 5.97
C LEU A 278 -14.68 -3.13 6.92
N ARG A 279 -14.74 -4.09 7.83
CA ARG A 279 -15.71 -4.11 8.91
C ARG A 279 -15.12 -3.45 10.13
N LEU A 280 -15.73 -2.38 10.54
CA LEU A 280 -15.47 -1.69 11.79
C LEU A 280 -16.54 -2.05 12.81
N VAL A 281 -16.32 -1.73 14.07
CA VAL A 281 -17.35 -1.85 15.10
C VAL A 281 -18.52 -0.93 14.74
N GLY A 282 -19.69 -1.53 14.49
CA GLY A 282 -20.92 -0.80 14.12
C GLY A 282 -21.05 -0.36 12.65
N ASN A 283 -20.05 -0.57 11.79
CA ASN A 283 -20.12 -0.14 10.38
C ASN A 283 -19.36 -1.09 9.45
N ALA A 284 -19.75 -1.11 8.17
CA ALA A 284 -19.02 -1.78 7.11
C ALA A 284 -18.76 -0.80 5.96
N GLU A 285 -17.53 -0.77 5.45
CA GLU A 285 -17.11 0.08 4.36
C GLU A 285 -16.76 -0.75 3.12
N HIS A 286 -17.46 -0.49 2.02
CA HIS A 286 -17.20 -1.09 0.72
C HIS A 286 -16.53 -0.07 -0.19
N GLY A 287 -15.28 -0.29 -0.48
CA GLY A 287 -14.51 0.52 -1.41
C GLY A 287 -14.40 -0.11 -2.79
N MET A 288 -14.55 0.67 -3.84
CA MET A 288 -14.25 0.29 -5.22
C MET A 288 -13.53 1.44 -5.91
N MET A 289 -12.31 1.20 -6.35
CA MET A 289 -11.55 2.13 -7.19
C MET A 289 -11.23 1.44 -8.51
N ARG A 290 -11.55 2.11 -9.61
CA ARG A 290 -11.21 1.66 -10.97
C ARG A 290 -10.50 2.80 -11.69
N GLU A 291 -9.38 2.48 -12.31
CA GLU A 291 -8.56 3.41 -13.07
C GLU A 291 -8.24 2.81 -14.44
N ARG A 292 -8.37 3.62 -15.46
CA ARG A 292 -7.92 3.34 -16.82
C ARG A 292 -7.01 4.46 -17.24
N SER A 293 -5.78 4.15 -17.61
CA SER A 293 -4.85 5.20 -18.02
C SER A 293 -4.09 4.82 -19.28
N ILE A 294 -3.78 5.83 -20.04
CA ILE A 294 -2.93 5.76 -21.24
C ILE A 294 -1.77 6.71 -20.99
N ARG A 295 -0.54 6.19 -21.07
CA ARG A 295 0.67 7.00 -20.98
C ARG A 295 1.43 6.91 -22.29
N LEU A 296 1.67 8.06 -22.88
CA LEU A 296 2.54 8.25 -24.02
C LEU A 296 3.84 8.89 -23.56
N ARG A 297 4.98 8.29 -23.89
CA ARG A 297 6.29 8.92 -23.74
C ARG A 297 6.89 9.05 -25.12
N SER A 298 7.44 10.22 -25.41
CA SER A 298 8.13 10.47 -26.66
C SER A 298 9.36 11.36 -26.44
N GLN A 299 10.42 11.04 -27.17
CA GLN A 299 11.60 11.89 -27.28
C GLN A 299 11.44 12.72 -28.57
N LEU A 300 10.97 13.96 -28.42
CA LEU A 300 10.69 14.85 -29.55
C LEU A 300 11.95 15.33 -30.24
N LEU A 301 12.94 15.70 -29.45
CA LEU A 301 14.30 16.04 -29.85
C LEU A 301 15.27 15.36 -28.88
N LYS A 302 16.56 15.34 -29.21
CA LYS A 302 17.58 14.72 -28.37
C LYS A 302 17.56 15.23 -26.91
N GLU A 303 17.25 16.53 -26.75
CA GLU A 303 17.22 17.23 -25.47
C GLU A 303 15.78 17.39 -24.92
N ILE A 304 14.73 17.10 -25.72
CA ILE A 304 13.33 17.36 -25.33
C ILE A 304 12.55 16.06 -25.29
N GLY A 305 12.14 15.69 -24.09
CA GLY A 305 11.20 14.59 -23.84
C GLY A 305 9.80 15.11 -23.55
N ASN A 306 8.79 14.31 -23.87
CA ASN A 306 7.41 14.54 -23.49
C ASN A 306 6.82 13.29 -22.83
N GLN A 307 6.02 13.49 -21.80
CA GLN A 307 5.15 12.47 -21.25
C GLN A 307 3.74 13.04 -21.15
N THR A 308 2.79 12.33 -21.75
CA THR A 308 1.35 12.66 -21.67
C THR A 308 0.61 11.49 -21.07
N ASP A 309 -0.16 11.76 -20.02
CA ASP A 309 -0.98 10.80 -19.29
C ASP A 309 -2.46 11.22 -19.44
N PHE A 310 -3.29 10.30 -19.90
CA PHE A 310 -4.73 10.39 -19.78
C PHE A 310 -5.21 9.37 -18.76
N THR A 311 -6.01 9.79 -17.78
CA THR A 311 -6.51 8.91 -16.70
C THR A 311 -8.01 9.12 -16.51
N ASN A 312 -8.76 8.02 -16.61
CA ASN A 312 -10.16 7.96 -16.19
C ASN A 312 -10.24 7.13 -14.91
N LYS A 313 -10.75 7.72 -13.83
CA LYS A 313 -10.84 7.08 -12.51
C LYS A 313 -12.28 7.12 -11.98
N THR A 314 -12.69 6.04 -11.34
CA THR A 314 -13.92 5.97 -10.54
C THR A 314 -13.55 5.55 -9.13
N ASP A 315 -14.01 6.28 -8.12
CA ASP A 315 -13.78 6.00 -6.70
C ASP A 315 -15.12 6.01 -5.97
N ARG A 316 -15.51 4.86 -5.43
CA ARG A 316 -16.74 4.66 -4.67
C ARG A 316 -16.42 4.14 -3.29
N LEU A 317 -17.04 4.75 -2.30
CA LEU A 317 -17.07 4.23 -0.94
C LEU A 317 -18.52 4.24 -0.46
N ALA A 318 -19.06 3.05 -0.20
CA ALA A 318 -20.36 2.85 0.41
C ALA A 318 -20.18 2.43 1.87
N THR A 319 -21.01 2.95 2.75
CA THR A 319 -21.03 2.66 4.19
C THR A 319 -22.43 2.23 4.60
N ALA A 320 -22.56 1.34 5.60
CA ALA A 320 -23.85 0.87 6.09
C ALA A 320 -24.63 1.98 6.82
N ALA A 321 -23.93 2.88 7.50
CA ALA A 321 -24.49 4.07 8.14
C ALA A 321 -24.13 5.33 7.35
N ALA A 322 -24.88 6.41 7.50
CA ALA A 322 -24.54 7.71 6.92
C ALA A 322 -23.15 8.15 7.44
N SER A 323 -22.23 8.38 6.54
CA SER A 323 -20.85 8.78 6.84
C SER A 323 -20.41 9.86 5.89
N PRO A 324 -19.71 10.90 6.35
CA PRO A 324 -19.15 11.95 5.49
C PRO A 324 -18.11 11.40 4.50
N ARG A 325 -17.67 10.16 4.69
CA ARG A 325 -16.74 9.48 3.78
C ARG A 325 -17.40 8.81 2.57
N GLN A 326 -18.74 8.69 2.58
CA GLN A 326 -19.48 8.10 1.46
C GLN A 326 -19.27 8.94 0.20
N ARG A 327 -18.89 8.29 -0.89
CA ARG A 327 -18.60 8.95 -2.17
C ARG A 327 -18.86 8.08 -3.38
N ASP A 328 -19.21 8.70 -4.48
CA ASP A 328 -19.25 8.14 -5.84
C ASP A 328 -18.66 9.18 -6.80
N ILE A 329 -17.35 9.13 -6.96
CA ILE A 329 -16.57 10.14 -7.69
C ILE A 329 -16.07 9.51 -8.99
N SER A 330 -16.28 10.21 -10.10
CA SER A 330 -15.64 9.91 -11.38
C SER A 330 -14.78 11.11 -11.83
N SER A 331 -13.58 10.83 -12.31
CA SER A 331 -12.68 11.86 -12.83
C SER A 331 -12.05 11.47 -14.16
N ASP A 332 -11.92 12.48 -15.03
CA ASP A 332 -11.15 12.42 -16.25
C ASP A 332 -10.02 13.44 -16.13
N GLU A 333 -8.78 12.99 -16.29
CA GLU A 333 -7.58 13.80 -16.14
C GLU A 333 -6.71 13.66 -17.39
N LEU A 334 -6.23 14.77 -17.92
CA LEU A 334 -5.19 14.84 -18.93
C LEU A 334 -4.03 15.64 -18.36
N ARG A 335 -2.85 15.06 -18.34
CA ARG A 335 -1.61 15.69 -17.88
C ARG A 335 -0.54 15.53 -18.94
N THR A 336 0.18 16.60 -19.26
CA THR A 336 1.34 16.56 -20.14
C THR A 336 2.53 17.27 -19.48
N GLU A 337 3.70 16.67 -19.59
CA GLU A 337 4.94 17.23 -19.07
C GLU A 337 6.01 17.18 -20.18
N PHE A 338 6.65 18.30 -20.39
CA PHE A 338 7.82 18.42 -21.27
C PHE A 338 9.06 18.58 -20.42
N SER A 339 10.11 17.84 -20.72
CA SER A 339 11.40 17.95 -20.08
C SER A 339 12.44 18.37 -21.09
N TYR A 340 13.24 19.37 -20.75
CA TYR A 340 14.34 19.87 -21.55
C TYR A 340 15.66 19.68 -20.82
N ARG A 341 16.57 18.91 -21.41
CA ARG A 341 17.90 18.55 -20.88
C ARG A 341 18.99 18.96 -21.87
N PRO A 342 19.38 20.23 -21.92
CA PRO A 342 20.43 20.69 -22.84
C PRO A 342 21.82 20.09 -22.50
N TYR A 343 22.05 19.82 -21.21
CA TYR A 343 23.27 19.21 -20.67
C TYR A 343 22.88 18.18 -19.59
N SER A 344 23.80 17.27 -19.27
CA SER A 344 23.57 16.23 -18.25
C SER A 344 23.25 16.79 -16.86
N GLU A 345 23.74 17.98 -16.57
CA GLU A 345 23.57 18.64 -15.28
C GLU A 345 22.25 19.38 -15.13
N TRP A 346 21.61 19.77 -16.22
CA TRP A 346 20.41 20.61 -16.22
C TRP A 346 19.16 19.86 -16.72
N GLU A 347 18.09 19.98 -15.98
CA GLU A 347 16.77 19.56 -16.41
C GLU A 347 15.74 20.64 -16.06
N LEU A 348 15.04 21.13 -17.06
CA LEU A 348 13.88 21.98 -16.91
C LEU A 348 12.65 21.20 -17.34
N ALA A 349 11.65 21.10 -16.49
CA ALA A 349 10.36 20.49 -16.79
C ALA A 349 9.22 21.50 -16.69
N PHE A 350 8.31 21.39 -17.64
CA PHE A 350 7.06 22.18 -17.68
C PHE A 350 5.88 21.20 -17.80
N GLY A 351 4.95 21.25 -16.86
CA GLY A 351 3.77 20.39 -16.80
C GLY A 351 2.48 21.17 -16.79
N VAL A 352 1.47 20.66 -17.49
CA VAL A 352 0.08 21.14 -17.44
C VAL A 352 -0.83 19.96 -17.24
N GLY A 353 -1.78 20.10 -16.31
CA GLY A 353 -2.83 19.13 -16.02
C GLY A 353 -4.20 19.78 -16.04
N VAL A 354 -5.17 19.09 -16.60
CA VAL A 354 -6.59 19.46 -16.52
C VAL A 354 -7.38 18.24 -16.08
N SER A 355 -8.30 18.43 -15.14
CA SER A 355 -9.10 17.35 -14.60
C SER A 355 -10.53 17.80 -14.41
N ARG A 356 -11.48 16.97 -14.82
CA ARG A 356 -12.90 17.14 -14.53
C ARG A 356 -13.37 16.04 -13.63
N ILE A 357 -13.96 16.42 -12.50
CA ILE A 357 -14.40 15.51 -11.46
C ILE A 357 -15.89 15.69 -11.24
N ARG A 358 -16.61 14.57 -11.14
CA ARG A 358 -18.04 14.52 -10.84
C ARG A 358 -18.29 13.69 -9.60
N ASN A 359 -19.03 14.23 -8.66
CA ASN A 359 -19.51 13.51 -7.49
C ASN A 359 -21.02 13.26 -7.62
N ARG A 360 -21.42 12.00 -7.50
CA ARG A 360 -22.81 11.53 -7.65
C ARG A 360 -23.38 11.02 -6.34
N THR A 361 -23.12 11.69 -5.25
CA THR A 361 -23.73 11.31 -3.96
C THR A 361 -25.18 11.79 -3.87
N SER A 362 -25.93 11.24 -2.90
CA SER A 362 -27.37 11.45 -2.71
C SER A 362 -27.81 12.93 -2.52
N VAL A 363 -26.89 13.85 -2.29
CA VAL A 363 -27.16 15.28 -2.03
C VAL A 363 -27.17 16.12 -3.30
N GLY A 364 -26.85 15.55 -4.47
CA GLY A 364 -26.83 16.24 -5.76
C GLY A 364 -25.58 15.94 -6.58
N VAL A 365 -25.60 16.34 -7.85
CA VAL A 365 -24.43 16.24 -8.73
C VAL A 365 -23.60 17.49 -8.55
N ALA A 366 -22.39 17.35 -8.10
CA ALA A 366 -21.39 18.42 -8.06
C ALA A 366 -20.29 18.13 -9.08
N GLU A 367 -19.82 19.15 -9.77
CA GLU A 367 -18.69 19.07 -10.71
C GLU A 367 -17.55 19.97 -10.22
N ALA A 368 -16.32 19.50 -10.42
CA ALA A 368 -15.10 20.26 -10.15
C ALA A 368 -14.20 20.22 -11.39
N ASP A 369 -13.74 21.37 -11.82
CA ASP A 369 -12.70 21.53 -12.82
C ASP A 369 -11.41 21.92 -12.10
N LEU A 370 -10.35 21.12 -12.27
CA LEU A 370 -9.05 21.35 -11.66
C LEU A 370 -8.00 21.58 -12.74
N ASN A 371 -7.22 22.63 -12.59
CA ASN A 371 -6.11 22.96 -13.47
C ASN A 371 -4.81 22.96 -12.67
N ASP A 372 -3.75 22.42 -13.22
CA ASP A 372 -2.42 22.34 -12.64
C ASP A 372 -1.40 22.86 -13.63
N GLU A 373 -0.51 23.70 -13.18
CA GLU A 373 0.68 24.15 -13.92
C GLU A 373 1.91 23.93 -13.05
N LEU A 374 2.95 23.35 -13.61
CA LEU A 374 4.16 22.97 -12.90
C LEU A 374 5.38 23.45 -13.70
N ILE A 375 6.32 24.09 -13.02
CA ILE A 375 7.68 24.34 -13.52
C ILE A 375 8.65 23.72 -12.53
N ARG A 376 9.57 22.89 -13.01
CA ARG A 376 10.60 22.25 -12.20
C ARG A 376 11.96 22.45 -12.84
N LEU A 377 12.91 22.89 -12.03
CA LEU A 377 14.32 22.99 -12.40
C LEU A 377 15.10 22.02 -11.51
N THR A 378 15.94 21.20 -12.12
CA THR A 378 16.90 20.36 -11.42
C THR A 378 18.30 20.66 -11.95
N TYR A 379 19.22 20.94 -11.05
CA TYR A 379 20.64 21.17 -11.37
C TYR A 379 21.53 20.26 -10.53
N SER A 380 22.29 19.41 -11.21
CA SER A 380 23.26 18.49 -10.60
C SER A 380 24.62 19.15 -10.56
N LEU A 381 25.15 19.40 -9.36
CA LEU A 381 26.47 20.04 -9.17
C LEU A 381 27.60 19.02 -9.36
N LYS A 382 28.65 19.43 -10.03
CA LYS A 382 29.91 18.70 -10.08
C LYS A 382 30.46 18.59 -8.67
N GLY A 383 30.61 17.39 -8.13
CA GLY A 383 31.07 17.19 -6.75
C GLY A 383 30.03 16.60 -5.79
N GLY A 384 28.85 16.20 -6.28
CA GLY A 384 27.88 15.41 -5.50
C GLY A 384 26.82 16.22 -4.79
N GLY A 385 26.31 17.26 -5.44
CA GLY A 385 25.17 18.04 -4.96
C GLY A 385 24.04 18.15 -5.97
N GLN A 386 22.85 18.53 -5.52
CA GLN A 386 21.69 18.79 -6.34
C GLN A 386 20.92 20.00 -5.82
N LEU A 387 20.55 20.88 -6.73
CA LEU A 387 19.59 21.95 -6.50
C LEU A 387 18.30 21.60 -7.25
N ARG A 388 17.17 21.63 -6.55
CA ARG A 388 15.85 21.44 -7.14
C ARG A 388 14.94 22.60 -6.77
N GLY A 389 14.40 23.26 -7.77
CA GLY A 389 13.36 24.29 -7.64
C GLY A 389 12.08 23.81 -8.29
N GLU A 390 10.94 24.05 -7.66
CA GLU A 390 9.63 23.68 -8.17
C GLU A 390 8.64 24.78 -7.83
N ILE A 391 7.83 25.20 -8.81
CA ILE A 391 6.72 26.12 -8.66
C ILE A 391 5.49 25.46 -9.28
N GLN A 392 4.43 25.39 -8.51
CA GLN A 392 3.16 24.81 -8.92
C GLN A 392 2.04 25.82 -8.69
N ARG A 393 1.19 25.99 -9.69
CA ARG A 393 -0.09 26.68 -9.59
C ARG A 393 -1.19 25.65 -9.74
N GLU A 394 -2.12 25.66 -8.82
CA GLU A 394 -3.34 24.85 -8.84
C GLU A 394 -4.53 25.78 -8.86
N GLU A 395 -5.54 25.45 -9.65
CA GLU A 395 -6.81 26.16 -9.66
C GLU A 395 -7.94 25.14 -9.57
N ALA A 396 -8.85 25.34 -8.60
CA ALA A 396 -10.03 24.52 -8.41
C ALA A 396 -11.29 25.37 -8.53
N GLN A 397 -12.16 25.00 -9.46
CA GLN A 397 -13.47 25.61 -9.65
C GLN A 397 -14.53 24.53 -9.41
N VAL A 398 -15.53 24.84 -8.60
CA VAL A 398 -16.59 23.89 -8.25
C VAL A 398 -17.94 24.49 -8.65
N GLN A 399 -18.78 23.68 -9.29
CA GLN A 399 -20.12 24.00 -9.72
C GLN A 399 -21.10 22.95 -9.17
N GLY A 400 -22.32 23.37 -8.82
CA GLY A 400 -23.37 22.47 -8.34
C GLY A 400 -24.00 22.92 -7.04
N VAL A 401 -25.01 22.19 -6.61
CA VAL A 401 -25.84 22.52 -5.44
C VAL A 401 -25.22 21.90 -4.19
N GLY A 402 -25.09 22.67 -3.13
CA GLY A 402 -24.68 22.20 -1.82
C GLY A 402 -23.56 23.02 -1.20
N SER A 403 -23.44 22.95 0.11
CA SER A 403 -22.30 23.51 0.84
C SER A 403 -21.04 22.67 0.52
N LEU A 404 -19.95 23.33 0.16
CA LEU A 404 -18.66 22.67 -0.05
C LEU A 404 -18.12 21.99 1.21
N SER A 405 -18.64 22.35 2.39
CA SER A 405 -18.36 21.66 3.64
C SER A 405 -18.80 20.18 3.62
N ASP A 406 -19.74 19.82 2.74
CA ASP A 406 -20.33 18.47 2.67
C ASP A 406 -19.70 17.62 1.54
N ALA A 407 -18.82 18.21 0.74
CA ALA A 407 -18.11 17.48 -0.31
C ALA A 407 -16.98 16.62 0.27
N PRO A 408 -16.89 15.35 -0.12
CA PRO A 408 -15.79 14.50 0.34
C PRO A 408 -14.44 15.07 -0.10
N TYR A 409 -13.41 14.89 0.73
CA TYR A 409 -12.05 15.36 0.48
C TYR A 409 -11.53 14.95 -0.91
N GLU A 410 -11.84 13.74 -1.34
CA GLU A 410 -11.43 13.17 -2.62
C GLU A 410 -12.04 13.88 -3.83
N PHE A 411 -13.11 14.65 -3.65
CA PHE A 411 -13.76 15.40 -4.73
C PHE A 411 -12.87 16.54 -5.27
N THR A 412 -12.15 17.23 -4.40
CA THR A 412 -11.16 18.24 -4.81
C THR A 412 -9.73 17.81 -4.59
N ASN A 413 -9.50 16.56 -4.10
CA ASN A 413 -8.21 16.10 -3.58
C ASN A 413 -7.65 17.05 -2.50
N GLY A 414 -8.54 17.62 -1.68
CA GLY A 414 -8.21 18.57 -0.62
C GLY A 414 -7.76 19.96 -1.11
N ARG A 415 -7.91 20.27 -2.37
CA ARG A 415 -7.62 21.61 -2.91
C ARG A 415 -8.64 22.61 -2.43
N VAL A 416 -8.16 23.80 -2.09
CA VAL A 416 -9.01 24.94 -1.77
C VAL A 416 -9.55 25.53 -3.08
N ILE A 417 -10.83 25.96 -3.05
CA ILE A 417 -11.43 26.61 -4.20
C ILE A 417 -10.69 27.91 -4.51
N GLY A 418 -10.50 28.18 -5.80
CA GLY A 418 -9.71 29.27 -6.31
C GLY A 418 -8.28 28.83 -6.61
N LYS A 419 -7.37 29.76 -6.48
CA LYS A 419 -5.96 29.58 -6.87
C LYS A 419 -5.10 29.28 -5.67
N THR A 420 -4.25 28.27 -5.79
CA THR A 420 -3.21 27.91 -4.83
C THR A 420 -1.86 27.94 -5.53
N TYR A 421 -0.90 28.61 -4.93
CA TYR A 421 0.49 28.61 -5.38
C TYR A 421 1.34 27.87 -4.36
N GLN A 422 2.21 26.99 -4.85
CA GLN A 422 3.17 26.28 -4.05
C GLN A 422 4.54 26.41 -4.68
N TRP A 423 5.57 26.58 -3.86
CA TRP A 423 6.95 26.58 -4.33
C TRP A 423 7.83 25.83 -3.35
N ARG A 424 8.79 25.13 -3.90
CA ARG A 424 9.79 24.38 -3.15
C ARG A 424 11.17 24.65 -3.70
N LEU A 425 12.11 24.87 -2.83
CA LEU A 425 13.52 24.91 -3.14
C LEU A 425 14.23 23.92 -2.24
N ALA A 426 14.95 22.98 -2.82
CA ALA A 426 15.74 22.00 -2.08
C ALA A 426 17.18 22.00 -2.60
N PHE A 427 18.11 22.01 -1.68
CA PHE A 427 19.54 21.94 -1.97
C PHE A 427 20.17 20.86 -1.10
N ASP A 428 20.78 19.88 -1.74
CA ASP A 428 21.54 18.80 -1.13
C ASP A 428 22.97 18.88 -1.63
N TYR A 429 23.93 18.86 -0.71
CA TYR A 429 25.34 18.90 -1.07
C TYR A 429 26.19 18.07 -0.13
N ARG A 430 27.04 17.23 -0.72
CA ARG A 430 28.03 16.45 0.00
C ARG A 430 29.32 17.25 0.10
N ILE A 431 29.58 17.87 1.26
CA ILE A 431 30.78 18.70 1.50
C ILE A 431 32.03 17.82 1.51
N SER A 432 31.92 16.60 2.09
CA SER A 432 33.01 15.63 2.13
C SER A 432 32.43 14.22 2.16
N GLN A 433 33.28 13.20 2.15
CA GLN A 433 32.82 11.82 2.32
C GLN A 433 32.11 11.58 3.68
N TYR A 434 32.28 12.48 4.63
CA TYR A 434 31.76 12.37 5.99
C TYR A 434 30.63 13.37 6.29
N VAL A 435 30.43 14.42 5.48
CA VAL A 435 29.48 15.48 5.79
C VAL A 435 28.58 15.77 4.59
N GLN A 436 27.28 15.71 4.83
CA GLN A 436 26.24 16.13 3.89
C GLN A 436 25.39 17.24 4.52
N VAL A 437 25.04 18.25 3.74
CA VAL A 437 24.13 19.33 4.12
C VAL A 437 22.93 19.31 3.21
N SER A 438 21.74 19.43 3.80
CA SER A 438 20.46 19.54 3.09
C SER A 438 19.74 20.78 3.59
N VAL A 439 19.26 21.61 2.67
CA VAL A 439 18.43 22.80 2.96
C VAL A 439 17.18 22.69 2.12
N ALA A 440 16.01 22.84 2.73
CA ALA A 440 14.74 22.88 2.05
C ALA A 440 13.94 24.12 2.48
N TYR A 441 13.30 24.75 1.53
CA TYR A 441 12.39 25.85 1.75
C TYR A 441 11.12 25.60 0.95
N ASP A 442 9.99 25.57 1.64
CA ASP A 442 8.67 25.36 1.08
C ASP A 442 7.82 26.59 1.38
N GLY A 443 7.05 27.03 0.39
CA GLY A 443 6.06 28.07 0.58
C GLY A 443 4.75 27.72 -0.10
N ARG A 444 3.64 28.23 0.43
CA ARG A 444 2.33 28.10 -0.16
C ARG A 444 1.45 29.32 0.12
N SER A 445 0.60 29.65 -0.85
CA SER A 445 -0.42 30.68 -0.76
C SER A 445 -1.74 30.11 -1.26
N GLU A 446 -2.78 30.10 -0.44
CA GLU A 446 -4.09 29.49 -0.72
C GLU A 446 -5.18 30.55 -0.69
N GLY A 447 -5.68 30.95 -1.85
CA GLY A 447 -6.76 31.93 -1.97
C GLY A 447 -6.49 33.20 -1.18
N THR A 448 -7.34 33.50 -0.20
CA THR A 448 -7.24 34.69 0.70
C THR A 448 -6.50 34.41 2.00
N ARG A 449 -6.00 33.20 2.22
CA ARG A 449 -5.27 32.84 3.44
C ARG A 449 -3.87 33.44 3.45
N SER A 450 -3.32 33.66 4.64
CA SER A 450 -1.94 34.10 4.79
C SER A 450 -0.96 33.09 4.20
N THR A 451 0.06 33.59 3.52
CA THR A 451 1.12 32.75 2.95
C THR A 451 1.90 32.05 4.06
N VAL A 452 2.13 30.76 3.90
CA VAL A 452 2.89 29.93 4.86
C VAL A 452 4.26 29.65 4.27
N HIS A 453 5.29 29.83 5.08
CA HIS A 453 6.68 29.56 4.75
C HIS A 453 7.27 28.58 5.74
N THR A 454 7.97 27.57 5.25
CA THR A 454 8.66 26.57 6.07
C THR A 454 10.09 26.41 5.59
N GLY A 455 11.05 26.59 6.47
CA GLY A 455 12.48 26.36 6.21
C GLY A 455 13.01 25.21 7.06
N ARG A 456 13.80 24.34 6.47
CA ARG A 456 14.50 23.25 7.16
C ARG A 456 15.94 23.20 6.70
N ALA A 457 16.87 23.10 7.64
CA ALA A 457 18.27 22.85 7.36
C ALA A 457 18.74 21.64 8.20
N GLU A 458 19.49 20.76 7.59
CA GLU A 458 20.02 19.56 8.24
C GLU A 458 21.46 19.34 7.80
N ALA A 459 22.33 19.02 8.77
CA ALA A 459 23.69 18.56 8.52
C ALA A 459 23.86 17.15 9.09
N ARG A 460 24.29 16.21 8.27
CA ARG A 460 24.55 14.82 8.66
C ARG A 460 26.03 14.54 8.61
N ALA A 461 26.58 14.02 9.70
CA ALA A 461 27.95 13.52 9.78
C ALA A 461 27.92 11.98 9.82
N PHE A 462 28.79 11.36 9.03
CA PHE A 462 28.97 9.91 8.95
C PHE A 462 30.36 9.60 9.54
N PHE A 463 30.40 8.80 10.62
CA PHE A 463 31.63 8.44 11.33
C PHE A 463 32.02 7.00 11.09
#